data_ee45a454748c049ea251f4119885ef59
#
_entry.id   ee45a454748c049ea251f4119885ef59
#
_cell.length_a   1.000
_cell.length_b   1.000
_cell.length_c   1.000
_cell.angle_alpha   90.00
_cell.angle_beta   90.00
_cell.angle_gamma   90.00
#
_symmetry.space_group_name_H-M   'P 1'
#
loop_
_entity.id
_entity.type
_entity.pdbx_description
1 polymer ?
#
loop_
_entity_poly.entity_id
_entity_poly.type
_entity_poly.pdbx_seq_one_letter_code
_entity_poly.pdbx_strand_id
1 'polypeptide(L)'
;MGRFETETLALAENRDALADLNGQWIDRFHDRNGLKYIVLDMDSSVSPTHGDQEGTAWNGHFDCNCYHPNFLFNQFGMLERCALRNGNVHSADGWRDVLDPVIARYAGRNLGGHFFRADAAYAIPALYERLEESGYFYAI
;
A
#
# COMPACT_ATOMS: atom_id res chain seq x y z
N MET A 1 -19.20 13.08 14.57
CA MET A 1 -18.96 11.83 13.83
C MET A 1 -20.11 10.89 14.12
N GLY A 2 -20.70 10.27 13.11
CA GLY A 2 -21.86 9.39 13.30
C GLY A 2 -21.45 8.01 13.80
N ARG A 3 -22.39 7.29 14.43
CA ARG A 3 -22.17 5.91 14.92
C ARG A 3 -21.67 4.97 13.82
N PHE A 4 -22.06 5.22 12.57
CA PHE A 4 -21.62 4.41 11.43
C PHE A 4 -20.10 4.47 11.24
N GLU A 5 -19.47 5.65 11.35
CA GLU A 5 -18.04 5.81 11.20
C GLU A 5 -17.26 5.18 12.37
N THR A 6 -17.76 5.35 13.58
CA THR A 6 -17.03 4.91 14.79
C THR A 6 -17.30 3.45 15.18
N GLU A 7 -18.50 2.92 14.90
CA GLU A 7 -18.91 1.57 15.33
C GLU A 7 -18.88 0.55 14.18
N THR A 8 -19.01 0.99 12.92
CA THR A 8 -19.07 0.08 11.77
C THR A 8 -17.80 0.18 10.91
N LEU A 9 -17.49 1.38 10.39
CA LEU A 9 -16.31 1.54 9.51
C LEU A 9 -14.99 1.34 10.25
N ALA A 10 -14.95 1.60 11.56
CA ALA A 10 -13.75 1.41 12.38
C ALA A 10 -13.43 -0.06 12.68
N LEU A 11 -14.34 -1.01 12.42
CA LEU A 11 -14.06 -2.44 12.56
C LEU A 11 -12.96 -2.88 11.58
N ALA A 12 -12.02 -3.70 12.07
CA ALA A 12 -10.87 -4.13 11.27
C ALA A 12 -11.30 -4.81 9.96
N GLU A 13 -12.28 -5.71 10.03
CA GLU A 13 -12.84 -6.42 8.88
C GLU A 13 -13.43 -5.49 7.81
N ASN A 14 -14.09 -4.40 8.22
CA ASN A 14 -14.67 -3.44 7.29
C ASN A 14 -13.60 -2.53 6.67
N ARG A 15 -12.57 -2.17 7.44
CA ARG A 15 -11.41 -1.44 6.90
C ARG A 15 -10.64 -2.26 5.87
N ASP A 16 -10.43 -3.55 6.14
CA ASP A 16 -9.75 -4.46 5.21
C ASP A 16 -10.58 -4.65 3.93
N ALA A 17 -11.89 -4.84 4.07
CA ALA A 17 -12.78 -4.95 2.90
C ALA A 17 -12.77 -3.67 2.03
N LEU A 18 -12.73 -2.49 2.66
CA LEU A 18 -12.60 -1.21 1.95
C LEU A 18 -11.22 -1.07 1.28
N ALA A 19 -10.15 -1.49 1.96
CA ALA A 19 -8.81 -1.46 1.39
C ALA A 19 -8.67 -2.37 0.17
N ASP A 20 -9.42 -3.49 0.13
CA ASP A 20 -9.41 -4.44 -0.99
C ASP A 20 -10.33 -4.02 -2.14
N LEU A 21 -11.25 -3.09 -1.94
CA LEU A 21 -12.25 -2.72 -2.94
C LEU A 21 -11.61 -2.23 -4.25
N ASN A 22 -10.60 -1.38 -4.17
CA ASN A 22 -9.87 -0.92 -5.36
C ASN A 22 -9.24 -2.08 -6.12
N GLY A 23 -8.63 -3.02 -5.42
CA GLY A 23 -8.06 -4.23 -6.01
C GLY A 23 -9.08 -5.04 -6.80
N GLN A 24 -10.28 -5.23 -6.26
CA GLN A 24 -11.36 -5.93 -6.96
C GLN A 24 -11.79 -5.22 -8.26
N TRP A 25 -11.79 -3.88 -8.28
CA TRP A 25 -12.08 -3.11 -9.49
C TRP A 25 -10.96 -3.23 -10.53
N ILE A 26 -9.72 -3.18 -10.08
CA ILE A 26 -8.53 -3.36 -10.93
C ILE A 26 -8.53 -4.77 -11.55
N ASP A 27 -8.87 -5.80 -10.78
CA ASP A 27 -8.99 -7.16 -11.29
C ASP A 27 -10.01 -7.26 -12.44
N ARG A 28 -11.20 -6.67 -12.26
CA ARG A 28 -12.22 -6.61 -13.33
C ARG A 28 -11.74 -5.84 -14.57
N PHE A 29 -10.94 -4.79 -14.37
CA PHE A 29 -10.33 -4.05 -15.47
C PHE A 29 -9.32 -4.93 -16.23
N HIS A 30 -8.44 -5.63 -15.51
CA HIS A 30 -7.45 -6.53 -16.11
C HIS A 30 -8.09 -7.72 -16.80
N ASP A 31 -9.15 -8.29 -16.24
CA ASP A 31 -9.88 -9.42 -16.85
C ASP A 31 -10.51 -9.05 -18.20
N ARG A 32 -10.91 -7.78 -18.37
CA ARG A 32 -11.49 -7.29 -19.62
C ARG A 32 -10.45 -6.87 -20.66
N ASN A 33 -9.32 -6.32 -20.22
CA ASN A 33 -8.34 -5.71 -21.11
C ASN A 33 -7.09 -6.58 -21.31
N GLY A 34 -6.95 -7.62 -20.52
CA GLY A 34 -5.74 -8.45 -20.47
C GLY A 34 -4.60 -7.76 -19.73
N LEU A 35 -3.79 -8.55 -19.03
CA LEU A 35 -2.60 -8.10 -18.33
C LEU A 35 -1.44 -9.00 -18.74
N LYS A 36 -0.36 -8.44 -19.27
CA LYS A 36 0.82 -9.19 -19.72
C LYS A 36 1.86 -9.34 -18.61
N TYR A 37 2.03 -8.34 -17.79
CA TYR A 37 2.95 -8.28 -16.65
C TYR A 37 2.44 -7.23 -15.67
N ILE A 38 2.89 -7.31 -14.43
CA ILE A 38 2.57 -6.31 -13.41
C ILE A 38 3.85 -5.63 -12.91
N VAL A 39 3.79 -4.31 -12.78
CA VAL A 39 4.79 -3.51 -12.06
C VAL A 39 4.10 -2.85 -10.89
N LEU A 40 4.52 -3.18 -9.68
CA LEU A 40 4.06 -2.57 -8.45
C LEU A 40 5.05 -1.49 -8.03
N ASP A 41 4.55 -0.34 -7.66
CA ASP A 41 5.32 0.84 -7.27
C ASP A 41 4.90 1.25 -5.86
N MET A 42 5.79 1.10 -4.88
CA MET A 42 5.50 1.41 -3.48
C MET A 42 6.18 2.70 -3.08
N ASP A 43 5.40 3.58 -2.49
CA ASP A 43 5.89 4.87 -2.01
C ASP A 43 5.12 5.33 -0.77
N SER A 44 5.78 6.12 0.06
CA SER A 44 5.17 6.78 1.20
C SER A 44 5.12 8.28 0.97
N SER A 45 4.17 8.94 1.59
CA SER A 45 4.00 10.39 1.45
C SER A 45 3.76 11.04 2.80
N VAL A 46 4.17 12.28 2.95
CA VAL A 46 3.78 13.10 4.09
C VAL A 46 2.41 13.73 3.84
N SER A 47 1.52 13.60 4.82
CA SER A 47 0.20 14.25 4.80
C SER A 47 0.08 15.17 6.03
N PRO A 48 0.49 16.45 5.91
CA PRO A 48 0.42 17.40 7.02
C PRO A 48 -1.02 17.59 7.50
N THR A 49 -1.18 17.75 8.82
CA THR A 49 -2.49 17.93 9.44
C THR A 49 -2.56 19.27 10.15
N HIS A 50 -3.77 19.77 10.29
CA HIS A 50 -4.06 21.00 11.03
C HIS A 50 -4.89 20.65 12.27
N GLY A 51 -4.47 21.17 13.42
CA GLY A 51 -5.11 20.88 14.71
C GLY A 51 -4.82 19.46 15.21
N ASP A 52 -5.51 19.07 16.30
CA ASP A 52 -5.35 17.76 16.94
C ASP A 52 -6.24 16.73 16.24
N GLN A 53 -5.64 15.88 15.42
CA GLN A 53 -6.31 14.77 14.77
C GLN A 53 -5.83 13.45 15.36
N GLU A 54 -6.74 12.52 15.59
CA GLU A 54 -6.42 11.19 16.13
C GLU A 54 -5.43 10.46 15.23
N GLY A 55 -4.37 9.90 15.82
CA GLY A 55 -3.36 9.13 15.10
C GLY A 55 -2.33 9.98 14.34
N THR A 56 -2.34 11.31 14.46
CA THR A 56 -1.25 12.14 13.95
C THR A 56 -0.06 12.12 14.91
N ALA A 57 1.13 12.33 14.36
CA ALA A 57 2.35 12.45 15.14
C ALA A 57 3.30 13.47 14.51
N TRP A 58 4.13 14.08 15.37
CA TRP A 58 5.21 14.95 14.91
C TRP A 58 6.26 14.13 14.14
N ASN A 59 6.60 14.62 12.97
CA ASN A 59 7.69 14.08 12.17
C ASN A 59 8.81 15.11 12.06
N GLY A 60 9.96 14.81 12.69
CA GLY A 60 11.10 15.73 12.72
C GLY A 60 11.81 15.89 11.37
N HIS A 61 11.62 14.98 10.42
CA HIS A 61 12.16 15.11 9.07
C HIS A 61 11.35 16.12 8.24
N PHE A 62 10.04 16.13 8.40
CA PHE A 62 9.13 17.03 7.67
C PHE A 62 8.76 18.28 8.46
N ASP A 63 9.18 18.37 9.74
CA ASP A 63 8.92 19.50 10.65
C ASP A 63 7.43 19.83 10.80
N CYS A 64 6.57 18.80 10.87
CA CYS A 64 5.13 18.98 11.03
C CYS A 64 4.45 17.81 11.74
N ASN A 65 3.26 18.07 12.30
CA ASN A 65 2.32 17.01 12.64
C ASN A 65 1.67 16.48 11.37
N CYS A 66 1.71 15.17 11.17
CA CYS A 66 1.23 14.57 9.93
C CYS A 66 0.76 13.13 10.13
N TYR A 67 0.15 12.60 9.09
CA TYR A 67 0.15 11.17 8.77
C TYR A 67 1.28 10.87 7.79
N HIS A 68 1.69 9.61 7.75
CA HIS A 68 2.68 9.10 6.80
C HIS A 68 2.11 7.87 6.07
N PRO A 69 1.12 8.08 5.17
CA PRO A 69 0.49 6.99 4.44
C PRO A 69 1.50 6.26 3.54
N ASN A 70 1.26 4.97 3.34
CA ASN A 70 1.97 4.14 2.39
C ASN A 70 1.02 3.75 1.25
N PHE A 71 1.49 3.86 0.03
CA PHE A 71 0.72 3.59 -1.18
C PHE A 71 1.39 2.53 -2.03
N LEU A 72 0.59 1.73 -2.72
CA LEU A 72 1.04 0.79 -3.73
C LEU A 72 0.23 1.03 -5.01
N PHE A 73 0.92 1.41 -6.05
CA PHE A 73 0.33 1.65 -7.37
C PHE A 73 0.78 0.58 -8.37
N ASN A 74 0.04 0.45 -9.46
CA ASN A 74 0.49 -0.34 -10.60
C ASN A 74 1.01 0.56 -11.74
N GLN A 75 1.55 -0.05 -12.80
CA GLN A 75 2.11 0.65 -13.97
C GLN A 75 1.11 1.55 -14.72
N PHE A 76 -0.17 1.43 -14.44
CA PHE A 76 -1.23 2.27 -15.03
C PHE A 76 -1.59 3.46 -14.13
N GLY A 77 -0.91 3.62 -12.99
CA GLY A 77 -1.21 4.63 -11.98
C GLY A 77 -2.46 4.32 -11.15
N MET A 78 -2.96 3.09 -11.20
CA MET A 78 -4.08 2.68 -10.37
C MET A 78 -3.59 2.33 -8.96
N LEU A 79 -4.29 2.81 -7.95
CA LEU A 79 -4.02 2.50 -6.55
C LEU A 79 -4.46 1.08 -6.23
N GLU A 80 -3.49 0.19 -6.01
CA GLU A 80 -3.72 -1.21 -5.66
C GLU A 80 -4.19 -1.37 -4.21
N ARG A 81 -3.49 -0.70 -3.31
CA ARG A 81 -3.77 -0.68 -1.87
C ARG A 81 -3.03 0.48 -1.19
N CYS A 82 -3.54 0.93 -0.06
CA CYS A 82 -2.85 1.90 0.79
C CYS A 82 -3.14 1.64 2.26
N ALA A 83 -2.29 2.22 3.12
CA ALA A 83 -2.49 2.24 4.56
C ALA A 83 -2.19 3.63 5.13
N LEU A 84 -3.10 4.16 5.95
CA LEU A 84 -2.86 5.36 6.72
C LEU A 84 -2.04 4.97 7.96
N ARG A 85 -0.95 5.72 8.21
CA ARG A 85 -0.03 5.46 9.32
C ARG A 85 0.26 6.75 10.07
N ASN A 86 0.69 6.63 11.32
CA ASN A 86 1.13 7.79 12.12
C ASN A 86 2.32 8.48 11.44
N GLY A 87 2.45 9.79 11.65
CA GLY A 87 3.48 10.58 10.99
C GLY A 87 4.92 10.25 11.36
N ASN A 88 5.15 9.63 12.51
CA ASN A 88 6.49 9.32 13.05
C ASN A 88 7.02 7.91 12.72
N VAL A 89 6.40 7.21 11.78
CA VAL A 89 6.86 5.89 11.34
C VAL A 89 7.87 6.01 10.19
N HIS A 90 8.74 5.01 10.04
CA HIS A 90 9.62 4.90 8.88
C HIS A 90 8.85 4.56 7.61
N SER A 91 9.34 4.97 6.43
CA SER A 91 8.68 4.71 5.15
C SER A 91 8.34 3.23 4.93
N ALA A 92 9.25 2.34 5.27
CA ALA A 92 9.06 0.89 5.13
C ALA A 92 8.26 0.23 6.27
N ASP A 93 7.89 0.93 7.36
CA ASP A 93 7.10 0.30 8.41
C ASP A 93 5.74 -0.15 7.89
N GLY A 94 5.29 -1.36 8.27
CA GLY A 94 3.99 -1.90 7.86
C GLY A 94 3.84 -2.19 6.36
N TRP A 95 4.94 -2.28 5.61
CA TRP A 95 4.90 -2.54 4.17
C TRP A 95 4.15 -3.84 3.81
N ARG A 96 4.20 -4.86 4.70
CA ARG A 96 3.52 -6.15 4.49
C ARG A 96 2.00 -5.99 4.42
N ASP A 97 1.42 -5.13 5.22
CA ASP A 97 -0.03 -4.91 5.27
C ASP A 97 -0.57 -4.33 3.95
N VAL A 98 0.31 -3.68 3.19
CA VAL A 98 -0.01 -3.11 1.88
C VAL A 98 0.37 -4.08 0.75
N LEU A 99 1.56 -4.69 0.80
CA LEU A 99 2.10 -5.48 -0.30
C LEU A 99 1.58 -6.92 -0.34
N ASP A 100 1.53 -7.63 0.79
CA ASP A 100 1.20 -9.05 0.83
C ASP A 100 -0.19 -9.37 0.26
N PRO A 101 -1.27 -8.60 0.54
CA PRO A 101 -2.56 -8.85 -0.07
C PRO A 101 -2.54 -8.67 -1.60
N VAL A 102 -1.74 -7.74 -2.11
CA VAL A 102 -1.62 -7.48 -3.54
C VAL A 102 -0.81 -8.59 -4.23
N ILE A 103 0.31 -9.03 -3.63
CA ILE A 103 1.05 -10.20 -4.11
C ILE A 103 0.14 -11.42 -4.19
N ALA A 104 -0.64 -11.69 -3.14
CA ALA A 104 -1.56 -12.83 -3.11
C ALA A 104 -2.61 -12.76 -4.24
N ARG A 105 -3.10 -11.57 -4.57
CA ARG A 105 -4.07 -11.35 -5.64
C ARG A 105 -3.49 -11.64 -7.03
N TYR A 106 -2.21 -11.34 -7.25
CA TYR A 106 -1.54 -11.60 -8.53
C TYR A 106 -0.90 -12.99 -8.64
N ALA A 107 -0.70 -13.71 -7.54
CA ALA A 107 -0.02 -15.02 -7.51
C ALA A 107 -0.68 -16.09 -8.39
N GLY A 108 -2.00 -16.03 -8.59
CA GLY A 108 -2.76 -16.97 -9.44
C GLY A 108 -2.86 -16.56 -10.91
N ARG A 109 -2.33 -15.41 -11.30
CA ARG A 109 -2.43 -14.90 -12.67
C ARG A 109 -1.25 -15.37 -13.51
N ASN A 110 -1.53 -15.92 -14.69
CA ASN A 110 -0.48 -16.29 -15.64
C ASN A 110 0.08 -15.06 -16.35
N LEU A 111 1.05 -14.40 -15.71
CA LEU A 111 1.72 -13.19 -16.20
C LEU A 111 3.13 -13.51 -16.69
N GLY A 112 3.59 -12.78 -17.70
CA GLY A 112 4.95 -12.87 -18.24
C GLY A 112 6.02 -12.29 -17.31
N GLY A 113 5.64 -11.60 -16.22
CA GLY A 113 6.57 -11.10 -15.22
C GLY A 113 5.88 -10.32 -14.11
N HIS A 114 6.50 -10.35 -12.94
CA HIS A 114 6.13 -9.60 -11.76
C HIS A 114 7.30 -8.68 -11.39
N PHE A 115 7.06 -7.40 -11.29
CA PHE A 115 8.09 -6.39 -11.04
C PHE A 115 7.67 -5.49 -9.88
N PHE A 116 8.65 -5.06 -9.10
CA PHE A 116 8.45 -4.17 -7.96
C PHE A 116 9.45 -3.01 -8.01
N ARG A 117 8.99 -1.82 -7.68
CA ARG A 117 9.85 -0.63 -7.51
C ARG A 117 9.53 0.06 -6.20
N ALA A 118 10.55 0.61 -5.58
CA ALA A 118 10.43 1.53 -4.44
C ALA A 118 11.70 2.38 -4.34
N ASP A 119 11.67 3.38 -3.48
CA ASP A 119 12.85 4.17 -3.14
C ASP A 119 13.77 3.44 -2.13
N ALA A 120 14.94 4.00 -1.86
CA ALA A 120 15.94 3.43 -0.97
C ALA A 120 15.47 3.28 0.49
N ALA A 121 14.39 3.93 0.92
CA ALA A 121 13.83 3.74 2.25
C ALA A 121 13.22 2.34 2.44
N TYR A 122 12.89 1.66 1.34
CA TYR A 122 12.41 0.28 1.34
C TYR A 122 13.52 -0.77 1.15
N ALA A 123 14.78 -0.37 1.09
CA ALA A 123 15.94 -1.26 0.94
C ALA A 123 16.21 -2.07 2.24
N ILE A 124 15.31 -2.96 2.59
CA ILE A 124 15.38 -3.80 3.80
C ILE A 124 15.40 -5.29 3.45
N PRO A 125 16.21 -6.12 4.14
CA PRO A 125 16.35 -7.55 3.82
C PRO A 125 15.02 -8.30 3.75
N ALA A 126 14.12 -8.07 4.70
CA ALA A 126 12.83 -8.75 4.76
C ALA A 126 11.92 -8.48 3.54
N LEU A 127 12.06 -7.31 2.90
CA LEU A 127 11.33 -7.00 1.67
C LEU A 127 11.96 -7.73 0.48
N TYR A 128 13.27 -7.75 0.37
CA TYR A 128 13.98 -8.50 -0.68
C TYR A 128 13.62 -9.98 -0.65
N GLU A 129 13.75 -10.60 0.53
CA GLU A 129 13.39 -12.01 0.75
C GLU A 129 11.95 -12.28 0.31
N ARG A 130 11.01 -11.42 0.70
CA ARG A 130 9.59 -11.57 0.34
C ARG A 130 9.34 -11.47 -1.15
N LEU A 131 10.00 -10.54 -1.84
CA LEU A 131 9.89 -10.36 -3.29
C LEU A 131 10.48 -11.58 -4.03
N GLU A 132 11.63 -12.08 -3.60
CA GLU A 132 12.28 -13.26 -4.17
C GLU A 132 11.42 -14.51 -3.99
N GLU A 133 10.89 -14.75 -2.78
CA GLU A 133 9.97 -15.85 -2.48
C GLU A 133 8.72 -15.82 -3.38
N SER A 134 8.27 -14.62 -3.75
CA SER A 134 7.08 -14.42 -4.58
C SER A 134 7.37 -14.34 -6.08
N GLY A 135 8.64 -14.46 -6.48
CA GLY A 135 9.07 -14.42 -7.88
C GLY A 135 9.00 -13.03 -8.52
N TYR A 136 9.15 -11.97 -7.73
CA TYR A 136 9.22 -10.60 -8.23
C TYR A 136 10.65 -10.20 -8.56
N PHE A 137 10.86 -9.59 -9.71
CA PHE A 137 12.05 -8.79 -10.01
C PHE A 137 11.87 -7.40 -9.39
N TYR A 138 12.92 -6.80 -8.88
CA TYR A 138 12.80 -5.51 -8.18
C TYR A 138 13.93 -4.53 -8.49
N ALA A 139 13.63 -3.23 -8.30
CA ALA A 139 14.55 -2.12 -8.33
C ALA A 139 14.24 -1.20 -7.13
N ILE A 140 15.14 -1.14 -6.14
CA ILE A 140 15.03 -0.36 -4.91
C ILE A 140 16.34 0.41 -4.69
#